data_9bb41612144bedd8d23dbf3b8cb3daad
#
_entry.id   9bb41612144bedd8d23dbf3b8cb3daad
#
_cell.length_a   1.000
_cell.length_b   1.000
_cell.length_c   1.000
_cell.angle_alpha   90.00
_cell.angle_beta   90.00
_cell.angle_gamma   90.00
#
_symmetry.space_group_name_H-M   'P 1'
#
loop_
_entity.id
_entity.type
_entity.pdbx_description
1 polymer ?
#
loop_
_entity_poly.entity_id
_entity_poly.type
_entity_poly.pdbx_seq_one_letter_code
_entity_poly.pdbx_strand_id
1 'polypeptide(L)'
;MTCSILVGGAWGDEGKGKCITYLCDKDKPSIIARAGVGPNAGHSVEFNGEKYGLRLTPSGFVHTDAKLMIGAGVLVNPDVLFKEFEDLKKYDVKERMSVDPRCAIITEEHLNRDKNSEYLARRR
;
A
#
# COMPACT_ATOMS: atom_id res chain seq x y z
N MET A 1 10.11 -11.36 19.91
CA MET A 1 9.73 -10.67 18.63
C MET A 1 8.27 -11.02 18.36
N THR A 2 7.40 -10.05 18.21
CA THR A 2 5.98 -10.25 17.89
C THR A 2 5.70 -9.81 16.48
N CYS A 3 4.82 -10.52 15.78
CA CYS A 3 4.34 -10.17 14.45
C CYS A 3 2.81 -10.14 14.48
N SER A 4 2.24 -9.03 14.07
CA SER A 4 0.79 -8.88 13.93
C SER A 4 0.41 -8.88 12.45
N ILE A 5 -0.55 -9.72 12.07
CA ILE A 5 -1.04 -9.83 10.69
C ILE A 5 -2.51 -9.42 10.65
N LEU A 6 -2.83 -8.40 9.87
CA LEU A 6 -4.19 -7.93 9.67
C LEU A 6 -4.72 -8.39 8.30
N VAL A 7 -5.77 -9.20 8.33
CA VAL A 7 -6.40 -9.77 7.14
C VAL A 7 -7.84 -9.29 7.03
N GLY A 8 -8.27 -8.93 5.83
CA GLY A 8 -9.67 -8.64 5.55
C GLY A 8 -10.48 -9.93 5.37
N GLY A 9 -11.62 -10.01 6.06
CA GLY A 9 -12.52 -11.17 5.99
C GLY A 9 -13.81 -10.92 5.22
N ALA A 10 -14.00 -9.72 4.64
CA ALA A 10 -15.25 -9.35 3.98
C ALA A 10 -15.02 -8.60 2.66
N TRP A 11 -15.65 -7.45 2.47
CA TRP A 11 -15.83 -6.81 1.16
C TRP A 11 -14.79 -5.72 0.83
N GLY A 12 -13.77 -5.51 1.68
CA GLY A 12 -12.69 -4.55 1.43
C GLY A 12 -12.86 -3.19 2.12
N ASP A 13 -13.97 -2.95 2.77
CA ASP A 13 -14.33 -1.70 3.45
C ASP A 13 -14.26 -1.79 4.99
N GLU A 14 -13.58 -2.80 5.52
CA GLU A 14 -13.50 -3.10 6.96
C GLU A 14 -12.65 -2.10 7.77
N GLY A 15 -12.06 -1.12 7.12
CA GLY A 15 -11.23 -0.12 7.79
C GLY A 15 -9.84 -0.60 8.18
N LYS A 16 -9.28 -1.58 7.46
CA LYS A 16 -7.93 -2.10 7.72
C LYS A 16 -6.85 -1.02 7.86
N GLY A 17 -6.91 0.04 7.03
CA GLY A 17 -5.98 1.16 7.12
C GLY A 17 -5.98 1.83 8.48
N LYS A 18 -7.15 2.09 9.04
CA LYS A 18 -7.29 2.67 10.40
C LYS A 18 -6.78 1.72 11.48
N CYS A 19 -7.10 0.43 11.37
CA CYS A 19 -6.63 -0.58 12.32
C CYS A 19 -5.09 -0.68 12.32
N ILE A 20 -4.45 -0.69 11.14
CA ILE A 20 -2.98 -0.71 11.02
C ILE A 20 -2.38 0.54 11.65
N THR A 21 -2.89 1.73 11.35
CA THR A 21 -2.39 2.97 11.93
C THR A 21 -2.49 2.95 13.46
N TYR A 22 -3.61 2.51 14.01
CA TYR A 22 -3.79 2.36 15.46
C TYR A 22 -2.82 1.36 16.07
N LEU A 23 -2.65 0.19 15.47
CA LEU A 23 -1.71 -0.83 15.96
C LEU A 23 -0.27 -0.34 15.89
N CYS A 24 0.10 0.38 14.84
CA CYS A 24 1.43 0.97 14.72
C CYS A 24 1.69 2.01 15.82
N ASP A 25 0.70 2.81 16.17
CA ASP A 25 0.81 3.78 17.27
C ASP A 25 0.99 3.07 18.62
N LYS A 26 0.24 2.01 18.85
CA LYS A 26 0.28 1.24 20.09
C LYS A 26 1.55 0.40 20.22
N ASP A 27 1.91 -0.35 19.19
CA ASP A 27 2.95 -1.39 19.27
C ASP A 27 4.32 -0.90 18.77
N LYS A 28 4.37 0.25 18.08
CA LYS A 28 5.58 0.88 17.52
C LYS A 28 6.50 -0.12 16.81
N PRO A 29 5.99 -0.79 15.76
CA PRO A 29 6.75 -1.82 15.07
C PRO A 29 7.96 -1.20 14.36
N SER A 30 9.05 -1.96 14.26
CA SER A 30 10.23 -1.57 13.50
C SER A 30 10.06 -1.73 11.99
N ILE A 31 9.11 -2.56 11.55
CA ILE A 31 8.80 -2.83 10.14
C ILE A 31 7.29 -2.86 9.96
N ILE A 32 6.82 -2.18 8.92
CA ILE A 32 5.42 -2.20 8.49
C ILE A 32 5.40 -2.70 7.04
N ALA A 33 4.83 -3.88 6.83
CA ALA A 33 4.80 -4.52 5.53
C ALA A 33 3.39 -4.54 4.95
N ARG A 34 3.29 -4.33 3.64
CA ARG A 34 2.11 -4.59 2.85
C ARG A 34 2.30 -5.88 2.06
N ALA A 35 1.40 -6.83 2.27
CA ALA A 35 1.20 -7.98 1.41
C ALA A 35 -0.19 -7.84 0.76
N GLY A 36 -0.28 -7.98 -0.54
CA GLY A 36 -1.55 -7.82 -1.23
C GLY A 36 -1.34 -7.92 -2.73
N VAL A 37 -2.42 -7.91 -3.52
CA VAL A 37 -2.32 -8.21 -4.95
C VAL A 37 -1.66 -7.05 -5.70
N GLY A 38 -2.05 -5.80 -5.44
CA GLY A 38 -1.49 -4.69 -6.21
C GLY A 38 -2.21 -3.35 -5.99
N PRO A 39 -2.02 -2.37 -6.90
CA PRO A 39 -2.50 -1.01 -6.75
C PRO A 39 -4.01 -0.85 -6.96
N ASN A 40 -4.73 -1.90 -7.33
CA ASN A 40 -6.19 -1.87 -7.52
C ASN A 40 -6.96 -1.76 -6.20
N ALA A 41 -6.39 -2.24 -5.10
CA ALA A 41 -6.98 -2.13 -3.78
C ALA A 41 -6.50 -0.85 -3.09
N GLY A 42 -7.23 0.24 -3.32
CA GLY A 42 -7.01 1.50 -2.59
C GLY A 42 -7.33 1.33 -1.10
N HIS A 43 -6.60 2.06 -0.27
CA HIS A 43 -6.89 2.17 1.15
C HIS A 43 -6.71 3.61 1.61
N SER A 44 -7.52 4.02 2.57
CA SER A 44 -7.46 5.37 3.10
C SER A 44 -6.92 5.35 4.53
N VAL A 45 -6.06 6.29 4.81
CA VAL A 45 -5.53 6.58 6.14
C VAL A 45 -5.92 8.00 6.50
N GLU A 46 -6.42 8.21 7.71
CA GLU A 46 -6.65 9.51 8.28
C GLU A 46 -5.71 9.73 9.45
N PHE A 47 -4.94 10.80 9.40
CA PHE A 47 -3.98 11.14 10.43
C PHE A 47 -3.92 12.65 10.61
N ASN A 48 -4.06 13.12 11.85
CA ASN A 48 -4.07 14.56 12.19
C ASN A 48 -5.05 15.40 11.37
N GLY A 49 -6.22 14.85 11.04
CA GLY A 49 -7.26 15.52 10.26
C GLY A 49 -7.01 15.51 8.73
N GLU A 50 -5.90 14.96 8.28
CA GLU A 50 -5.61 14.80 6.85
C GLU A 50 -5.96 13.39 6.38
N LYS A 51 -6.56 13.29 5.19
CA LYS A 51 -6.88 12.03 4.54
C LYS A 51 -5.90 11.72 3.43
N TYR A 52 -5.36 10.50 3.45
CA TYR A 52 -4.43 9.98 2.45
C TYR A 52 -5.07 8.79 1.73
N GLY A 53 -5.18 8.88 0.42
CA GLY A 53 -5.59 7.77 -0.45
C GLY A 53 -4.37 7.06 -0.99
N LEU A 54 -4.15 5.82 -0.56
CA LEU A 54 -2.96 5.05 -0.90
C LEU A 54 -3.33 3.81 -1.70
N ARG A 55 -2.38 3.33 -2.49
CA ARG A 55 -2.52 2.10 -3.28
C ARG A 55 -1.40 1.10 -3.03
N LEU A 56 -0.17 1.57 -2.81
CA LEU A 56 1.02 0.74 -2.61
C LEU A 56 1.68 0.95 -1.24
N THR A 57 1.74 2.17 -0.76
CA THR A 57 2.38 2.48 0.52
C THR A 57 1.62 1.84 1.70
N PRO A 58 2.31 1.16 2.62
CA PRO A 58 1.68 0.61 3.84
C PRO A 58 0.98 1.69 4.68
N SER A 59 -0.18 1.37 5.24
CA SER A 59 -1.04 2.32 5.96
C SER A 59 -0.40 2.96 7.20
N GLY A 60 0.60 2.32 7.78
CA GLY A 60 1.33 2.84 8.94
C GLY A 60 2.46 3.82 8.60
N PHE A 61 2.53 4.35 7.38
CA PHE A 61 3.61 5.23 6.90
C PHE A 61 3.84 6.48 7.77
N VAL A 62 2.83 6.94 8.49
CA VAL A 62 2.91 8.09 9.40
C VAL A 62 3.87 7.87 10.58
N HIS A 63 4.17 6.61 10.91
CA HIS A 63 5.14 6.25 11.96
C HIS A 63 6.54 6.22 11.37
N THR A 64 7.25 7.34 11.48
CA THR A 64 8.51 7.60 10.76
C THR A 64 9.69 6.75 11.21
N ASP A 65 9.63 6.14 12.39
CA ASP A 65 10.69 5.26 12.91
C ASP A 65 10.65 3.84 12.29
N ALA A 66 9.55 3.48 11.64
CA ALA A 66 9.39 2.17 11.04
C ALA A 66 9.92 2.13 9.60
N LYS A 67 10.57 1.02 9.23
CA LYS A 67 10.84 0.69 7.83
C LYS A 67 9.55 0.25 7.15
N LEU A 68 9.37 0.65 5.90
CA LEU A 68 8.21 0.29 5.09
C LEU A 68 8.62 -0.78 4.08
N MET A 69 7.78 -1.79 3.87
CA MET A 69 8.06 -2.87 2.92
C MET A 69 6.85 -3.17 2.04
N ILE A 70 7.10 -3.35 0.77
CA ILE A 70 6.18 -4.00 -0.17
C ILE A 70 6.66 -5.44 -0.31
N GLY A 71 5.83 -6.38 0.13
CA GLY A 71 6.19 -7.81 0.21
C GLY A 71 6.15 -8.53 -1.13
N ALA A 72 6.73 -9.72 -1.14
CA ALA A 72 6.80 -10.58 -2.32
C ALA A 72 5.43 -10.83 -2.96
N GLY A 73 5.39 -10.89 -4.29
CA GLY A 73 4.19 -11.19 -5.06
C GLY A 73 3.23 -10.01 -5.23
N VAL A 74 3.52 -8.84 -4.67
CA VAL A 74 2.73 -7.63 -4.91
C VAL A 74 2.99 -7.13 -6.33
N LEU A 75 1.92 -6.71 -7.01
CA LEU A 75 2.01 -6.04 -8.32
C LEU A 75 2.30 -4.56 -8.08
N VAL A 76 3.41 -4.08 -8.58
CA VAL A 76 3.86 -2.69 -8.39
C VAL A 76 3.74 -1.92 -9.70
N ASN A 77 2.96 -0.84 -9.66
CA ASN A 77 2.96 0.16 -10.71
C ASN A 77 3.95 1.28 -10.31
N PRO A 78 5.05 1.47 -11.03
CA PRO A 78 6.07 2.46 -10.69
C PRO A 78 5.53 3.89 -10.63
N ASP A 79 4.66 4.28 -11.58
CA ASP A 79 4.11 5.63 -11.64
C ASP A 79 3.26 5.94 -10.40
N VAL A 80 2.46 4.95 -9.96
CA VAL A 80 1.66 5.07 -8.74
C VAL A 80 2.57 5.19 -7.52
N LEU A 81 3.62 4.37 -7.44
CA LEU A 81 4.56 4.38 -6.31
C LEU A 81 5.33 5.69 -6.22
N PHE A 82 5.86 6.19 -7.34
CA PHE A 82 6.59 7.46 -7.37
C PHE A 82 5.68 8.64 -7.03
N LYS A 83 4.43 8.63 -7.50
CA LYS A 83 3.46 9.65 -7.10
C LYS A 83 3.21 9.64 -5.59
N GLU A 84 3.02 8.46 -4.99
CA GLU A 84 2.85 8.35 -3.54
C GLU A 84 4.09 8.85 -2.78
N PHE A 85 5.31 8.63 -3.29
CA PHE A 85 6.52 9.18 -2.68
C PHE A 85 6.53 10.70 -2.66
N GLU A 86 6.08 11.35 -3.73
CA GLU A 86 5.98 12.82 -3.76
C GLU A 86 4.87 13.34 -2.83
N ASP A 87 3.69 12.71 -2.87
CA ASP A 87 2.54 13.10 -2.04
C ASP A 87 2.83 12.92 -0.54
N LEU A 88 3.71 11.98 -0.19
CA LEU A 88 4.04 11.62 1.19
C LEU A 88 5.45 12.06 1.62
N LYS A 89 6.06 12.98 0.89
CA LYS A 89 7.44 13.43 1.11
C LYS A 89 7.72 13.89 2.54
N LYS A 90 6.74 14.52 3.21
CA LYS A 90 6.87 14.96 4.61
C LYS A 90 7.07 13.82 5.62
N TYR A 91 6.86 12.58 5.22
CA TYR A 91 7.03 11.39 6.06
C TYR A 91 8.24 10.53 5.66
N ASP A 92 9.10 11.00 4.77
CA ASP A 92 10.31 10.31 4.29
C ASP A 92 10.03 8.89 3.79
N VAL A 93 8.85 8.68 3.17
CA VAL A 93 8.39 7.35 2.74
C VAL A 93 9.36 6.71 1.76
N LYS A 94 9.90 7.47 0.81
CA LYS A 94 10.83 6.98 -0.20
C LYS A 94 12.11 6.40 0.42
N GLU A 95 12.68 7.10 1.39
CA GLU A 95 13.94 6.74 2.05
C GLU A 95 13.79 5.50 2.93
N ARG A 96 12.58 5.24 3.42
CA ARG A 96 12.26 4.10 4.30
C ARG A 96 11.66 2.91 3.58
N MET A 97 11.30 3.06 2.29
CA MET A 97 10.63 2.02 1.53
C MET A 97 11.60 1.00 0.97
N SER A 98 11.27 -0.26 1.16
CA SER A 98 11.89 -1.39 0.49
C SER A 98 10.85 -2.17 -0.31
N VAL A 99 11.20 -2.59 -1.50
CA VAL A 99 10.36 -3.41 -2.38
C VAL A 99 11.03 -4.76 -2.55
N ASP A 100 10.30 -5.83 -2.30
CA ASP A 100 10.83 -7.19 -2.48
C ASP A 100 11.13 -7.44 -3.98
N PRO A 101 12.30 -8.00 -4.32
CA PRO A 101 12.68 -8.24 -5.73
C PRO A 101 11.77 -9.24 -6.46
N ARG A 102 10.92 -9.96 -5.73
CA ARG A 102 9.90 -10.86 -6.30
C ARG A 102 8.56 -10.18 -6.59
N CYS A 103 8.48 -8.86 -6.45
CA CYS A 103 7.33 -8.09 -6.92
C CYS A 103 7.30 -8.08 -8.45
N ALA A 104 6.10 -8.21 -9.03
CA ALA A 104 5.93 -8.04 -10.47
C ALA A 104 5.68 -6.56 -10.79
N ILE A 105 6.32 -6.08 -11.85
CA ILE A 105 6.17 -4.70 -12.30
C ILE A 105 5.04 -4.60 -13.33
N ILE A 106 4.13 -3.69 -13.12
CA ILE A 106 3.08 -3.34 -14.07
C ILE A 106 3.68 -2.38 -15.11
N THR A 107 3.66 -2.80 -16.36
CA THR A 107 4.14 -2.02 -17.51
C THR A 107 2.97 -1.38 -18.27
N GLU A 108 3.27 -0.44 -19.18
CA GLU A 108 2.27 0.15 -20.07
C GLU A 108 1.54 -0.91 -20.90
N GLU A 109 2.22 -1.97 -21.32
CA GLU A 109 1.61 -3.06 -22.06
C GLU A 109 0.49 -3.73 -21.24
N HIS A 110 0.72 -3.98 -19.96
CA HIS A 110 -0.29 -4.54 -19.06
C HIS A 110 -1.50 -3.61 -18.93
N LEU A 111 -1.24 -2.29 -18.78
CA LEU A 111 -2.31 -1.28 -18.69
C LEU A 111 -3.13 -1.19 -19.98
N ASN A 112 -2.48 -1.28 -21.12
CA ASN A 112 -3.16 -1.24 -22.42
C ASN A 112 -4.00 -2.49 -22.66
N ARG A 113 -3.51 -3.67 -22.29
CA ARG A 113 -4.28 -4.93 -22.33
C ARG A 113 -5.52 -4.85 -21.43
N ASP A 114 -5.39 -4.32 -20.23
CA ASP A 114 -6.51 -4.15 -19.29
C ASP A 114 -7.58 -3.18 -19.84
N LYS A 115 -7.16 -2.07 -20.44
CA LYS A 115 -8.07 -1.09 -21.05
C LYS A 115 -8.84 -1.68 -22.25
N ASN A 116 -8.20 -2.51 -23.04
CA ASN A 116 -8.75 -3.08 -24.28
C ASN A 116 -9.53 -4.38 -24.04
N SER A 117 -9.56 -4.91 -22.83
CA SER A 117 -10.27 -6.13 -22.52
C SER A 117 -11.75 -5.86 -22.25
N GLU A 118 -12.63 -6.29 -23.16
CA GLU A 118 -14.10 -6.21 -22.97
C GLU A 118 -14.57 -6.95 -21.71
N TYR A 119 -13.90 -8.03 -21.34
CA TYR A 119 -14.20 -8.79 -20.13
C TYR A 119 -13.94 -8.00 -18.85
N LEU A 120 -12.83 -7.23 -18.83
CA LEU A 120 -12.45 -6.41 -17.68
C LEU A 120 -13.23 -5.11 -17.64
N ALA A 121 -13.63 -4.55 -18.78
CA ALA A 121 -14.48 -3.36 -18.85
C ALA A 121 -15.84 -3.53 -18.16
N ARG A 122 -16.38 -4.75 -18.11
CA ARG A 122 -17.66 -5.09 -17.44
C ARG A 122 -17.56 -5.17 -15.92
N ARG A 123 -16.35 -5.10 -15.34
CA ARG A 123 -16.10 -5.23 -13.90
C ARG A 123 -15.63 -3.93 -13.23
N ARG A 124 -15.61 -2.84 -13.96
CA ARG A 124 -15.25 -1.50 -13.46
C ARG A 124 -16.46 -0.76 -12.91
#